data_24c6865ff782791bc09d23468cc02a6e
#
_entry.id   24c6865ff782791bc09d23468cc02a6e
#
_cell.length_a   1.000
_cell.length_b   1.000
_cell.length_c   1.000
_cell.angle_alpha   90.00
_cell.angle_beta   90.00
_cell.angle_gamma   90.00
#
_symmetry.space_group_name_H-M   'P 1'
#
loop_
_entity.id
_entity.type
_entity.pdbx_description
1 polymer ?
#
loop_
_entity_poly.entity_id
_entity_poly.type
_entity_poly.pdbx_seq_one_letter_code
_entity_poly.pdbx_strand_id
1 'polypeptide(L)'
;DHLAEINRLGKDLAKRAGFRCEWCESKDDLRPWDHAPNLEPAPETLALLCERCRQLAEGAAADPNELHTLRNALWSDIPAVAEGVALVLIRSRQPWVRQAIEESLIEDATKSRLLALFQTH
;
A
#
# COMPACT_ATOMS: atom_id res chain seq x y z
N ASP A 1 23.26 5.99 -0.45
CA ASP A 1 22.35 6.30 -1.56
C ASP A 1 21.00 5.65 -1.34
N HIS A 2 19.94 6.45 -1.37
CA HIS A 2 18.56 6.01 -1.12
C HIS A 2 18.12 4.88 -2.07
N LEU A 3 18.40 5.06 -3.36
CA LEU A 3 18.03 4.06 -4.37
C LEU A 3 18.79 2.75 -4.20
N ALA A 4 20.06 2.83 -3.84
CA ALA A 4 20.88 1.64 -3.60
C ALA A 4 20.35 0.85 -2.42
N GLU A 5 19.91 1.54 -1.35
CA GLU A 5 19.31 0.87 -0.19
C GLU A 5 18.00 0.17 -0.55
N ILE A 6 17.16 0.81 -1.37
CA ILE A 6 15.92 0.19 -1.84
C ILE A 6 16.23 -1.07 -2.65
N ASN A 7 17.20 -1.00 -3.56
CA ASN A 7 17.59 -2.16 -4.36
C ASN A 7 18.15 -3.28 -3.51
N ARG A 8 18.93 -2.94 -2.47
CA ARG A 8 19.48 -3.93 -1.55
C ARG A 8 18.39 -4.70 -0.81
N LEU A 9 17.31 -4.01 -0.44
CA LEU A 9 16.20 -4.62 0.29
C LEU A 9 15.26 -5.42 -0.62
N GLY A 10 15.38 -5.29 -1.93
CA GLY A 10 14.45 -5.91 -2.88
C GLY A 10 14.30 -7.42 -2.71
N LYS A 11 15.40 -8.15 -2.45
CA LYS A 11 15.33 -9.59 -2.25
C LYS A 11 14.53 -9.97 -1.01
N ASP A 12 14.72 -9.22 0.08
CA ASP A 12 14.01 -9.50 1.32
C ASP A 12 12.52 -9.21 1.15
N LEU A 13 12.19 -8.15 0.42
CA LEU A 13 10.80 -7.83 0.11
C LEU A 13 10.16 -8.92 -0.73
N ALA A 14 10.88 -9.44 -1.73
CA ALA A 14 10.36 -10.50 -2.58
C ALA A 14 10.09 -11.79 -1.79
N LYS A 15 10.97 -12.14 -0.88
CA LYS A 15 10.76 -13.30 -0.01
C LYS A 15 9.57 -13.11 0.91
N ARG A 16 9.45 -11.93 1.52
CA ARG A 16 8.33 -11.59 2.40
C ARG A 16 7.00 -11.69 1.67
N ALA A 17 6.97 -11.21 0.43
CA ALA A 17 5.76 -11.17 -0.39
C ALA A 17 5.44 -12.49 -1.08
N GLY A 18 6.31 -13.49 -0.98
CA GLY A 18 6.14 -14.74 -1.72
C GLY A 18 6.25 -14.55 -3.22
N PHE A 19 7.06 -13.60 -3.65
CA PHE A 19 7.27 -13.24 -5.06
C PHE A 19 5.99 -12.81 -5.77
N ARG A 20 5.12 -12.10 -5.04
CA ARG A 20 3.85 -11.56 -5.56
C ARG A 20 3.68 -10.12 -5.12
N CYS A 21 2.83 -9.38 -5.84
CA CYS A 21 2.46 -8.02 -5.42
C CYS A 21 1.78 -8.08 -4.06
N GLU A 22 2.21 -7.23 -3.15
CA GLU A 22 1.67 -7.22 -1.79
C GLU A 22 0.26 -6.62 -1.70
N TRP A 23 -0.23 -6.01 -2.78
CA TRP A 23 -1.59 -5.49 -2.83
C TRP A 23 -2.55 -6.42 -3.58
N CYS A 24 -2.20 -6.86 -4.79
CA CYS A 24 -3.12 -7.63 -5.64
C CYS A 24 -2.67 -9.06 -5.95
N GLU A 25 -1.49 -9.45 -5.48
CA GLU A 25 -0.91 -10.78 -5.67
C GLU A 25 -0.48 -11.11 -7.09
N SER A 26 -0.45 -10.12 -8.00
CA SER A 26 0.07 -10.30 -9.34
C SER A 26 1.57 -10.58 -9.32
N LYS A 27 2.05 -11.27 -10.35
CA LYS A 27 3.49 -11.55 -10.50
C LYS A 27 4.15 -10.66 -11.55
N ASP A 28 3.44 -9.66 -12.08
CA ASP A 28 3.91 -8.84 -13.19
C ASP A 28 4.79 -7.67 -12.72
N ASP A 29 6.03 -7.64 -13.20
CA ASP A 29 6.96 -6.52 -13.01
C ASP A 29 6.99 -5.99 -11.57
N LEU A 30 7.32 -6.88 -10.64
CA LEU A 30 7.38 -6.55 -9.22
C LEU A 30 8.59 -5.68 -8.91
N ARG A 31 8.35 -4.55 -8.24
CA ARG A 31 9.42 -3.63 -7.82
C ARG A 31 9.08 -3.03 -6.45
N PRO A 32 10.12 -2.70 -5.65
CA PRO A 32 9.89 -1.98 -4.40
C PRO A 32 9.26 -0.62 -4.66
N TRP A 33 8.26 -0.28 -3.85
CA TRP A 33 7.62 1.03 -3.86
C TRP A 33 7.81 1.67 -2.48
N ASP A 34 8.27 2.92 -2.46
CA ASP A 34 8.59 3.62 -1.22
C ASP A 34 7.40 4.43 -0.74
N HIS A 35 6.76 3.97 0.35
CA HIS A 35 5.61 4.64 0.95
C HIS A 35 6.02 5.91 1.72
N ALA A 36 7.23 5.96 2.23
CA ALA A 36 7.69 7.06 3.06
C ALA A 36 9.07 7.56 2.59
N PRO A 37 9.12 8.26 1.43
CA PRO A 37 10.41 8.67 0.86
C PRO A 37 11.22 9.65 1.72
N ASN A 38 10.59 10.23 2.74
CA ASN A 38 11.28 11.11 3.69
C ASN A 38 12.06 10.35 4.76
N LEU A 39 11.82 9.04 4.88
CA LEU A 39 12.49 8.18 5.84
C LEU A 39 13.56 7.35 5.14
N GLU A 40 14.51 6.83 5.90
CA GLU A 40 15.47 5.89 5.34
C GLU A 40 14.75 4.61 4.92
N PRO A 41 15.09 4.02 3.75
CA PRO A 41 14.45 2.80 3.31
C PRO A 41 14.62 1.67 4.32
N ALA A 42 13.52 1.00 4.61
CA ALA A 42 13.48 -0.12 5.54
C ALA A 42 12.37 -1.07 5.09
N PRO A 43 12.37 -2.32 5.54
CA PRO A 43 11.32 -3.25 5.15
C PRO A 43 9.90 -2.73 5.43
N GLU A 44 9.71 -2.03 6.54
CA GLU A 44 8.39 -1.50 6.93
C GLU A 44 7.97 -0.26 6.14
N THR A 45 8.89 0.42 5.44
CA THR A 45 8.55 1.61 4.64
C THR A 45 8.38 1.29 3.16
N LEU A 46 8.65 0.05 2.76
CA LEU A 46 8.61 -0.37 1.37
C LEU A 46 7.58 -1.47 1.17
N ALA A 47 6.92 -1.45 0.02
CA ALA A 47 6.03 -2.52 -0.42
C ALA A 47 6.50 -3.03 -1.78
N LEU A 48 6.34 -4.34 -2.04
CA LEU A 48 6.63 -4.91 -3.34
C LEU A 48 5.35 -4.88 -4.16
N LEU A 49 5.32 -4.08 -5.21
CA LEU A 49 4.12 -3.86 -6.01
C LEU A 49 4.36 -4.18 -7.49
N CYS A 50 3.30 -4.67 -8.16
CA CYS A 50 3.31 -4.84 -9.60
C CYS A 50 3.20 -3.46 -10.29
N GLU A 51 3.38 -3.44 -11.61
CA GLU A 51 3.29 -2.20 -12.36
C GLU A 51 1.95 -1.50 -12.17
N ARG A 52 0.85 -2.24 -12.25
CA ARG A 52 -0.50 -1.66 -12.11
C ARG A 52 -0.70 -1.02 -10.74
N CYS A 53 -0.28 -1.70 -9.68
CA CYS A 53 -0.43 -1.16 -8.32
C CYS A 53 0.45 0.06 -8.09
N ARG A 54 1.64 0.12 -8.70
CA ARG A 54 2.46 1.32 -8.64
C ARG A 54 1.77 2.49 -9.33
N GLN A 55 1.08 2.25 -10.46
CA GLN A 55 0.30 3.29 -11.12
C GLN A 55 -0.84 3.77 -10.22
N LEU A 56 -1.52 2.86 -9.55
CA LEU A 56 -2.59 3.22 -8.60
C LEU A 56 -2.04 4.03 -7.43
N ALA A 57 -0.86 3.67 -6.93
CA ALA A 57 -0.21 4.42 -5.85
C ALA A 57 0.10 5.85 -6.28
N GLU A 58 0.39 6.06 -7.56
CA GLU A 58 0.71 7.38 -8.11
C GLU A 58 -0.52 8.18 -8.54
N GLY A 59 -1.72 7.63 -8.40
CA GLY A 59 -2.94 8.36 -8.65
C GLY A 59 -3.80 7.89 -9.81
N ALA A 60 -3.43 6.78 -10.47
CA ALA A 60 -4.26 6.24 -11.54
C ALA A 60 -5.63 5.83 -11.01
N ALA A 61 -6.66 5.98 -11.83
CA ALA A 61 -8.01 5.57 -11.47
C ALA A 61 -8.13 4.06 -11.45
N ALA A 62 -8.80 3.52 -10.43
CA ALA A 62 -9.05 2.09 -10.29
C ALA A 62 -10.52 1.78 -10.54
N ASP A 63 -10.80 0.61 -11.12
CA ASP A 63 -12.18 0.18 -11.22
C ASP A 63 -12.65 -0.49 -9.92
N PRO A 64 -13.97 -0.66 -9.73
CA PRO A 64 -14.49 -1.25 -8.48
C PRO A 64 -13.95 -2.64 -8.17
N ASN A 65 -13.70 -3.48 -9.17
CA ASN A 65 -13.16 -4.81 -8.94
C ASN A 65 -11.73 -4.76 -8.42
N GLU A 66 -10.91 -3.86 -8.96
CA GLU A 66 -9.55 -3.65 -8.46
C GLU A 66 -9.59 -3.22 -7.00
N LEU A 67 -10.48 -2.30 -6.65
CA LEU A 67 -10.59 -1.79 -5.28
C LEU A 67 -10.98 -2.88 -4.29
N HIS A 68 -11.88 -3.78 -4.65
CA HIS A 68 -12.24 -4.90 -3.78
C HIS A 68 -11.06 -5.86 -3.59
N THR A 69 -10.28 -6.07 -4.63
CA THR A 69 -9.07 -6.90 -4.53
C THR A 69 -8.07 -6.27 -3.57
N LEU A 70 -7.87 -4.95 -3.67
CA LEU A 70 -6.92 -4.21 -2.84
C LEU A 70 -7.33 -4.17 -1.37
N ARG A 71 -8.63 -4.27 -1.09
CA ARG A 71 -9.14 -4.21 0.29
C ARG A 71 -8.43 -5.14 1.24
N ASN A 72 -8.08 -6.34 0.77
CA ASN A 72 -7.42 -7.34 1.62
C ASN A 72 -6.08 -6.89 2.17
N ALA A 73 -5.38 -6.00 1.47
CA ALA A 73 -4.08 -5.50 1.90
C ALA A 73 -4.16 -4.60 3.13
N LEU A 74 -5.35 -4.11 3.49
CA LEU A 74 -5.55 -3.33 4.71
C LEU A 74 -5.24 -4.12 5.98
N TRP A 75 -5.31 -5.45 5.91
CA TRP A 75 -5.04 -6.32 7.06
C TRP A 75 -3.59 -6.76 7.17
N SER A 76 -2.71 -6.22 6.32
CA SER A 76 -1.29 -6.48 6.41
C SER A 76 -0.71 -5.86 7.69
N ASP A 77 0.24 -6.55 8.31
CA ASP A 77 0.99 -6.02 9.44
C ASP A 77 2.19 -5.16 9.00
N ILE A 78 2.36 -4.97 7.70
CA ILE A 78 3.43 -4.15 7.14
C ILE A 78 2.89 -2.74 6.87
N PRO A 79 3.40 -1.71 7.55
CA PRO A 79 2.87 -0.34 7.40
C PRO A 79 2.79 0.14 5.95
N ALA A 80 3.84 -0.05 5.15
CA ALA A 80 3.85 0.40 3.77
C ALA A 80 2.74 -0.25 2.93
N VAL A 81 2.42 -1.51 3.22
CA VAL A 81 1.36 -2.22 2.51
C VAL A 81 -0.01 -1.70 2.92
N ALA A 82 -0.32 -1.73 4.22
CA ALA A 82 -1.64 -1.36 4.71
C ALA A 82 -1.94 0.14 4.55
N GLU A 83 -1.01 1.01 4.95
CA GLU A 83 -1.21 2.46 4.87
C GLU A 83 -1.20 2.94 3.42
N GLY A 84 -0.33 2.36 2.59
CA GLY A 84 -0.26 2.72 1.18
C GLY A 84 -1.55 2.40 0.46
N VAL A 85 -2.10 1.20 0.66
CA VAL A 85 -3.35 0.82 0.02
C VAL A 85 -4.53 1.64 0.56
N ALA A 86 -4.49 2.00 1.86
CA ALA A 86 -5.53 2.83 2.44
C ALA A 86 -5.65 4.17 1.70
N LEU A 87 -4.53 4.79 1.34
CA LEU A 87 -4.55 6.06 0.60
C LEU A 87 -5.19 5.90 -0.78
N VAL A 88 -4.90 4.81 -1.48
CA VAL A 88 -5.53 4.52 -2.77
C VAL A 88 -7.05 4.38 -2.61
N LEU A 89 -7.48 3.62 -1.60
CA LEU A 89 -8.89 3.39 -1.34
C LEU A 89 -9.62 4.68 -0.96
N ILE A 90 -9.00 5.54 -0.15
CA ILE A 90 -9.58 6.82 0.25
C ILE A 90 -9.84 7.69 -0.99
N ARG A 91 -8.90 7.74 -1.92
CA ARG A 91 -9.07 8.53 -3.14
C ARG A 91 -10.22 8.03 -4.01
N SER A 92 -10.54 6.74 -3.92
CA SER A 92 -11.63 6.14 -4.69
C SER A 92 -13.02 6.58 -4.25
N ARG A 93 -13.14 7.04 -2.99
CA ARG A 93 -14.40 7.49 -2.37
C ARG A 93 -15.51 6.44 -2.34
N GLN A 94 -15.15 5.15 -2.36
CA GLN A 94 -16.15 4.09 -2.21
C GLN A 94 -16.73 4.10 -0.80
N PRO A 95 -18.04 3.88 -0.65
CA PRO A 95 -18.70 4.03 0.66
C PRO A 95 -18.21 3.04 1.73
N TRP A 96 -17.69 1.89 1.33
CA TRP A 96 -17.23 0.86 2.26
C TRP A 96 -15.81 1.10 2.80
N VAL A 97 -15.05 2.05 2.22
CA VAL A 97 -13.63 2.24 2.54
C VAL A 97 -13.44 2.64 4.00
N ARG A 98 -14.25 3.58 4.49
CA ARG A 98 -14.14 4.05 5.86
C ARG A 98 -14.23 2.90 6.87
N GLN A 99 -15.26 2.06 6.73
CA GLN A 99 -15.45 0.93 7.63
C GLN A 99 -14.31 -0.07 7.52
N ALA A 100 -13.83 -0.32 6.29
CA ALA A 100 -12.72 -1.25 6.08
C ALA A 100 -11.46 -0.79 6.81
N ILE A 101 -11.16 0.51 6.76
CA ILE A 101 -10.00 1.07 7.47
C ILE A 101 -10.19 0.94 8.99
N GLU A 102 -11.39 1.24 9.49
CA GLU A 102 -11.69 1.11 10.92
C GLU A 102 -11.50 -0.32 11.42
N GLU A 103 -11.84 -1.31 10.62
CA GLU A 103 -11.72 -2.73 10.97
C GLU A 103 -10.32 -3.30 10.74
N SER A 104 -9.45 -2.59 10.04
CA SER A 104 -8.12 -3.07 9.69
C SER A 104 -7.19 -3.15 10.90
N LEU A 105 -6.00 -3.71 10.68
CA LEU A 105 -4.97 -3.82 11.72
C LEU A 105 -4.07 -2.59 11.80
N ILE A 106 -4.36 -1.53 11.05
CA ILE A 106 -3.58 -0.30 11.08
C ILE A 106 -3.62 0.30 12.49
N GLU A 107 -2.50 0.86 12.95
CA GLU A 107 -2.38 1.48 14.26
C GLU A 107 -3.41 2.61 14.42
N ASP A 108 -3.99 2.75 15.62
CA ASP A 108 -5.06 3.71 15.88
C ASP A 108 -4.70 5.16 15.55
N ALA A 109 -3.48 5.59 15.87
CA ALA A 109 -3.05 6.96 15.55
C ALA A 109 -3.04 7.18 14.02
N THR A 110 -2.58 6.19 13.27
CA THR A 110 -2.55 6.24 11.80
C THR A 110 -3.98 6.18 11.25
N LYS A 111 -4.85 5.34 11.82
CA LYS A 111 -6.26 5.30 11.41
C LYS A 111 -6.91 6.67 11.54
N SER A 112 -6.66 7.36 12.65
CA SER A 112 -7.24 8.69 12.87
C SER A 112 -6.79 9.68 11.79
N ARG A 113 -5.52 9.66 11.42
CA ARG A 113 -5.01 10.52 10.35
C ARG A 113 -5.64 10.18 9.00
N LEU A 114 -5.74 8.89 8.69
CA LEU A 114 -6.33 8.44 7.43
C LEU A 114 -7.81 8.78 7.35
N LEU A 115 -8.57 8.53 8.41
CA LEU A 115 -10.00 8.80 8.44
C LEU A 115 -10.30 10.31 8.35
N ALA A 116 -9.41 11.14 8.85
CA ALA A 116 -9.57 12.60 8.72
C ALA A 116 -9.55 13.05 7.25
N LEU A 117 -8.89 12.30 6.36
CA LEU A 117 -8.84 12.64 4.94
C LEU A 117 -10.21 12.55 4.27
N PHE A 118 -11.13 11.73 4.79
CA PHE A 118 -12.48 11.66 4.26
C PHE A 118 -13.25 12.97 4.44
N GLN A 119 -12.92 13.73 5.46
CA GLN A 119 -13.61 14.99 5.77
C GLN A 119 -13.15 16.13 4.89
N THR A 120 -11.95 16.03 4.33
CA THR A 120 -11.36 17.08 3.49
C THR A 120 -11.50 16.78 1.99
N HIS A 121 -11.88 15.57 1.65
CA HIS A 121 -12.10 15.12 0.28
C HIS A 121 -13.57 14.80 0.08
#